data_32698f8a2e0dfdbb606d77c22054b0cc
#
_entry.id   32698f8a2e0dfdbb606d77c22054b0cc
#
_cell.length_a   1.000
_cell.length_b   1.000
_cell.length_c   1.000
_cell.angle_alpha   90.00
_cell.angle_beta   90.00
_cell.angle_gamma   90.00
#
_symmetry.space_group_name_H-M   'P 1'
#
loop_
_entity.id
_entity.type
_entity.pdbx_description
1 polymer ?
#
loop_
_entity_poly.entity_id
_entity_poly.type
_entity_poly.pdbx_seq_one_letter_code
_entity_poly.pdbx_strand_id
1 'polypeptide(L)'
;MALGVLCAGSAAGLAAGRRAKKQAGPPPDLPGHINYLVRQLYGVSLDDSGSLTSQVQDLVMHALTQWMSANQFEKTDTAYPLDVRVRMQMEQYFSKLHYPFFGDPAVFARPWNGGELVGAGYTLGWSNFERVNVLALFDSKDGQTRRVALTQFVPRTDMHYAFLPPSTSGDFRFIAYGNRLGKSQPRLSAILYSFDGQKLSNLWERRDLYDGKMEVSPTKVIFQYLTEREYIQDVQQGKLPPWHEAAYKITGQGLTLLTEQLMPYQSTP
;
A
#
# COMPACT_ATOMS: atom_id res chain seq x y z
N MET A 1 -67.93 14.00 -51.64
CA MET A 1 -67.55 15.35 -51.18
C MET A 1 -67.44 15.39 -49.71
N ALA A 2 -66.26 15.47 -49.17
CA ALA A 2 -66.01 15.87 -47.80
C ALA A 2 -64.55 16.22 -47.72
N LEU A 3 -64.22 17.48 -47.49
CA LEU A 3 -62.89 18.02 -47.26
C LEU A 3 -62.40 17.62 -45.88
N GLY A 4 -61.25 17.01 -45.83
CA GLY A 4 -60.51 16.80 -44.60
C GLY A 4 -59.45 17.89 -44.39
N VAL A 5 -59.54 18.61 -43.29
CA VAL A 5 -58.60 19.64 -42.87
C VAL A 5 -57.43 18.99 -42.18
N LEU A 6 -56.22 19.16 -42.72
CA LEU A 6 -54.96 18.79 -42.08
C LEU A 6 -54.52 19.90 -41.11
N CYS A 7 -54.53 19.59 -39.81
CA CYS A 7 -53.86 20.41 -38.78
C CYS A 7 -52.37 19.94 -38.65
N ALA A 8 -51.46 20.73 -39.16
CA ALA A 8 -50.03 20.55 -38.92
C ALA A 8 -49.68 21.14 -37.54
N GLY A 9 -49.47 20.27 -36.57
CA GLY A 9 -48.94 20.65 -35.26
C GLY A 9 -47.41 20.69 -35.27
N SER A 10 -46.84 21.89 -35.23
CA SER A 10 -45.40 22.09 -35.07
C SER A 10 -44.99 21.82 -33.63
N ALA A 11 -44.40 20.66 -33.37
CA ALA A 11 -43.74 20.39 -32.11
C ALA A 11 -42.36 21.05 -32.15
N ALA A 12 -42.25 22.24 -31.59
CA ALA A 12 -40.94 22.88 -31.31
C ALA A 12 -40.29 22.12 -30.15
N GLY A 13 -39.42 21.18 -30.47
CA GLY A 13 -38.57 20.48 -29.50
C GLY A 13 -37.57 21.46 -28.89
N LEU A 14 -37.79 21.82 -27.65
CA LEU A 14 -36.78 22.49 -26.80
C LEU A 14 -35.63 21.54 -26.57
N ALA A 15 -34.63 21.57 -27.45
CA ALA A 15 -33.33 21.00 -27.19
C ALA A 15 -32.63 21.86 -26.12
N ALA A 16 -32.86 21.52 -24.85
CA ALA A 16 -32.11 22.05 -23.73
C ALA A 16 -30.66 21.57 -23.87
N GLY A 17 -29.86 22.37 -24.56
CA GLY A 17 -28.41 22.15 -24.64
C GLY A 17 -27.82 22.14 -23.25
N ARG A 18 -27.62 20.94 -22.69
CA ARG A 18 -26.71 20.75 -21.56
C ARG A 18 -25.35 21.24 -22.03
N ARG A 19 -25.01 22.50 -21.75
CA ARG A 19 -23.62 22.97 -21.80
C ARG A 19 -22.83 22.04 -20.90
N ALA A 20 -22.06 21.13 -21.50
CA ALA A 20 -21.04 20.38 -20.79
C ALA A 20 -20.18 21.42 -20.07
N LYS A 21 -20.25 21.46 -18.75
CA LYS A 21 -19.33 22.29 -17.95
C LYS A 21 -17.95 21.84 -18.37
N LYS A 22 -17.21 22.74 -19.03
CA LYS A 22 -15.83 22.52 -19.38
C LYS A 22 -15.13 22.13 -18.06
N GLN A 23 -14.72 20.87 -17.97
CA GLN A 23 -14.12 20.35 -16.75
C GLN A 23 -12.85 21.19 -16.54
N ALA A 24 -12.78 21.92 -15.44
CA ALA A 24 -11.62 22.72 -15.11
C ALA A 24 -10.40 21.78 -15.05
N GLY A 25 -9.28 22.21 -15.64
CA GLY A 25 -8.03 21.46 -15.57
C GLY A 25 -7.57 21.27 -14.11
N PRO A 26 -6.51 20.47 -13.91
CA PRO A 26 -6.00 20.22 -12.57
C PRO A 26 -5.57 21.55 -11.90
N PRO A 27 -5.87 21.74 -10.61
CA PRO A 27 -5.39 22.86 -9.84
C PRO A 27 -3.85 22.96 -9.86
N PRO A 28 -3.28 24.15 -9.80
CA PRO A 28 -1.82 24.33 -9.85
C PRO A 28 -1.10 23.90 -8.56
N ASP A 29 -1.82 23.86 -7.43
CA ASP A 29 -1.27 23.41 -6.17
C ASP A 29 -1.27 21.88 -6.08
N LEU A 30 -0.24 21.31 -5.48
CA LEU A 30 -0.01 19.87 -5.45
C LEU A 30 -1.15 19.09 -4.75
N PRO A 31 -1.66 19.50 -3.56
CA PRO A 31 -2.80 18.82 -2.95
C PRO A 31 -4.06 18.85 -3.81
N GLY A 32 -4.36 19.98 -4.42
CA GLY A 32 -5.51 20.11 -5.32
C GLY A 32 -5.37 19.25 -6.57
N HIS A 33 -4.18 19.13 -7.13
CA HIS A 33 -3.91 18.26 -8.29
C HIS A 33 -4.08 16.79 -7.91
N ILE A 34 -3.54 16.34 -6.79
CA ILE A 34 -3.74 14.98 -6.30
C ILE A 34 -5.24 14.70 -6.10
N ASN A 35 -5.95 15.58 -5.41
CA ASN A 35 -7.40 15.45 -5.20
C ASN A 35 -8.20 15.41 -6.51
N TYR A 36 -7.79 16.18 -7.51
CA TYR A 36 -8.40 16.16 -8.84
C TYR A 36 -8.25 14.78 -9.51
N LEU A 37 -7.05 14.20 -9.50
CA LEU A 37 -6.79 12.87 -10.06
C LEU A 37 -7.51 11.76 -9.28
N VAL A 38 -7.49 11.82 -7.95
CA VAL A 38 -8.18 10.84 -7.10
C VAL A 38 -9.68 10.83 -7.36
N ARG A 39 -10.30 11.99 -7.62
CA ARG A 39 -11.72 12.05 -8.01
C ARG A 39 -12.01 11.34 -9.32
N GLN A 40 -11.04 11.31 -10.24
CA GLN A 40 -11.20 10.58 -11.50
C GLN A 40 -11.10 9.06 -11.31
N LEU A 41 -10.44 8.59 -10.23
CA LEU A 41 -10.35 7.18 -9.88
C LEU A 41 -11.67 6.62 -9.31
N TYR A 42 -12.59 7.48 -8.89
CA TYR A 42 -13.88 7.01 -8.39
C TYR A 42 -14.67 6.25 -9.45
N GLY A 43 -15.02 5.00 -9.15
CA GLY A 43 -15.73 4.12 -10.07
C GLY A 43 -14.87 3.45 -11.14
N VAL A 44 -13.56 3.71 -11.14
CA VAL A 44 -12.61 3.01 -12.01
C VAL A 44 -12.13 1.74 -11.30
N SER A 45 -12.07 0.62 -12.02
CA SER A 45 -11.52 -0.63 -11.49
C SER A 45 -10.01 -0.53 -11.29
N LEU A 46 -9.42 -1.41 -10.48
CA LEU A 46 -7.96 -1.45 -10.30
C LEU A 46 -7.24 -1.71 -11.63
N ASP A 47 -7.77 -2.60 -12.46
CA ASP A 47 -7.16 -2.98 -13.74
C ASP A 47 -7.15 -1.82 -14.74
N ASP A 48 -8.17 -0.95 -14.69
CA ASP A 48 -8.31 0.21 -15.57
C ASP A 48 -7.64 1.48 -15.03
N SER A 49 -7.25 1.47 -13.76
CA SER A 49 -6.77 2.65 -13.04
C SER A 49 -5.28 2.97 -13.25
N GLY A 50 -4.52 2.08 -13.92
CA GLY A 50 -3.06 2.09 -13.90
C GLY A 50 -2.41 3.45 -14.20
N SER A 51 -2.87 4.15 -15.23
CA SER A 51 -2.33 5.48 -15.58
C SER A 51 -2.62 6.55 -14.52
N LEU A 52 -3.85 6.62 -14.03
CA LEU A 52 -4.24 7.60 -13.00
C LEU A 52 -3.54 7.31 -11.66
N THR A 53 -3.47 6.04 -11.29
CA THR A 53 -2.78 5.60 -10.07
C THR A 53 -1.30 5.98 -10.13
N SER A 54 -0.62 5.73 -11.25
CA SER A 54 0.78 6.11 -11.43
C SER A 54 0.98 7.63 -11.30
N GLN A 55 0.13 8.43 -11.93
CA GLN A 55 0.20 9.90 -11.81
C GLN A 55 0.04 10.37 -10.36
N VAL A 56 -0.91 9.82 -9.62
CA VAL A 56 -1.09 10.16 -8.20
C VAL A 56 0.13 9.77 -7.38
N GLN A 57 0.67 8.58 -7.61
CA GLN A 57 1.87 8.11 -6.92
C GLN A 57 3.07 8.99 -7.20
N ASP A 58 3.27 9.40 -8.45
CA ASP A 58 4.38 10.27 -8.84
C ASP A 58 4.28 11.64 -8.16
N LEU A 59 3.10 12.22 -8.08
CA LEU A 59 2.88 13.50 -7.40
C LEU A 59 3.10 13.38 -5.88
N VAL A 60 2.58 12.34 -5.25
CA VAL A 60 2.80 12.09 -3.81
C VAL A 60 4.27 11.84 -3.54
N MET A 61 4.93 11.06 -4.38
CA MET A 61 6.37 10.80 -4.24
C MET A 61 7.23 12.03 -4.46
N HIS A 62 6.85 12.87 -5.40
CA HIS A 62 7.53 14.15 -5.62
C HIS A 62 7.43 15.03 -4.37
N ALA A 63 6.22 15.21 -3.83
CA ALA A 63 5.98 15.98 -2.62
C ALA A 63 6.74 15.42 -1.40
N LEU A 64 6.66 14.10 -1.20
CA LEU A 64 7.36 13.43 -0.11
C LEU A 64 8.88 13.58 -0.24
N THR A 65 9.42 13.43 -1.45
CA THR A 65 10.85 13.60 -1.72
C THR A 65 11.32 15.03 -1.44
N GLN A 66 10.57 16.04 -1.89
CA GLN A 66 10.89 17.44 -1.61
C GLN A 66 10.85 17.72 -0.11
N TRP A 67 9.83 17.24 0.57
CA TRP A 67 9.66 17.43 1.99
C TRP A 67 10.76 16.74 2.80
N MET A 68 11.12 15.49 2.48
CA MET A 68 12.21 14.76 3.11
C MET A 68 13.57 15.44 2.86
N SER A 69 13.84 15.83 1.61
CA SER A 69 15.10 16.50 1.26
C SER A 69 15.26 17.89 1.90
N ALA A 70 14.16 18.57 2.20
CA ALA A 70 14.20 19.82 2.94
C ALA A 70 14.35 19.61 4.45
N ASN A 71 14.44 18.38 4.93
CA ASN A 71 14.56 17.97 6.33
C ASN A 71 13.52 18.65 7.23
N GLN A 72 12.30 18.82 6.73
CA GLN A 72 11.25 19.53 7.48
C GLN A 72 10.83 18.77 8.74
N PHE A 73 11.03 17.44 8.75
CA PHE A 73 10.81 16.60 9.92
C PHE A 73 11.84 16.87 11.06
N GLU A 74 13.01 17.42 10.76
CA GLU A 74 14.01 17.80 11.77
C GLU A 74 13.60 19.04 12.58
N LYS A 75 12.69 19.84 12.01
CA LYS A 75 12.13 21.03 12.70
C LYS A 75 11.08 20.67 13.75
N THR A 76 10.66 19.40 13.79
CA THR A 76 9.76 18.91 14.83
C THR A 76 10.51 18.57 16.10
N ASP A 77 9.78 18.33 17.19
CA ASP A 77 10.35 18.00 18.50
C ASP A 77 11.34 16.82 18.39
N THR A 78 12.62 17.11 18.64
CA THR A 78 13.70 16.12 18.58
C THR A 78 13.67 15.09 19.71
N ALA A 79 12.75 15.26 20.68
CA ALA A 79 12.53 14.24 21.71
C ALA A 79 11.98 12.92 21.17
N TYR A 80 11.40 12.95 19.98
CA TYR A 80 10.86 11.74 19.34
C TYR A 80 11.85 11.08 18.37
N PRO A 81 11.86 9.72 18.28
CA PRO A 81 12.62 9.00 17.25
C PRO A 81 12.28 9.47 15.82
N LEU A 82 13.22 9.30 14.90
CA LEU A 82 13.07 9.80 13.53
C LEU A 82 11.85 9.22 12.81
N ASP A 83 11.58 7.94 12.94
CA ASP A 83 10.41 7.28 12.35
C ASP A 83 9.08 7.86 12.88
N VAL A 84 9.01 8.17 14.17
CA VAL A 84 7.83 8.82 14.77
C VAL A 84 7.65 10.23 14.20
N ARG A 85 8.73 11.02 14.10
CA ARG A 85 8.67 12.38 13.55
C ARG A 85 8.24 12.37 12.09
N VAL A 86 8.82 11.49 11.29
CA VAL A 86 8.44 11.33 9.88
C VAL A 86 6.97 10.93 9.75
N ARG A 87 6.50 9.96 10.54
CA ARG A 87 5.11 9.54 10.54
C ARG A 87 4.15 10.67 10.89
N MET A 88 4.39 11.39 11.98
CA MET A 88 3.56 12.53 12.40
C MET A 88 3.44 13.58 11.31
N GLN A 89 4.53 13.88 10.63
CA GLN A 89 4.52 14.86 9.54
C GLN A 89 3.82 14.34 8.28
N MET A 90 3.96 13.06 7.96
CA MET A 90 3.20 12.43 6.88
C MET A 90 1.69 12.48 7.16
N GLU A 91 1.27 12.16 8.38
CA GLU A 91 -0.13 12.25 8.82
C GLU A 91 -0.65 13.69 8.66
N GLN A 92 0.11 14.68 9.12
CA GLN A 92 -0.24 16.08 8.97
C GLN A 92 -0.33 16.51 7.50
N TYR A 93 0.58 16.05 6.67
CA TYR A 93 0.57 16.32 5.23
C TYR A 93 -0.65 15.68 4.56
N PHE A 94 -0.89 14.39 4.83
CA PHE A 94 -1.97 13.62 4.22
C PHE A 94 -3.37 14.03 4.70
N SER A 95 -3.49 14.57 5.91
CA SER A 95 -4.77 15.11 6.40
C SER A 95 -5.33 16.25 5.54
N LYS A 96 -4.48 16.90 4.73
CA LYS A 96 -4.87 17.95 3.77
C LYS A 96 -5.38 17.38 2.44
N LEU A 97 -5.19 16.07 2.22
CA LEU A 97 -5.61 15.40 1.01
C LEU A 97 -6.94 14.70 1.28
N HIS A 98 -7.99 15.07 0.54
CA HIS A 98 -9.26 14.38 0.64
C HIS A 98 -9.17 13.04 -0.10
N TYR A 99 -9.20 11.91 0.62
CA TYR A 99 -9.43 10.56 0.14
C TYR A 99 -8.29 9.68 -0.43
N PRO A 100 -7.05 10.07 -0.73
CA PRO A 100 -6.14 9.12 -1.34
C PRO A 100 -5.51 8.12 -0.36
N PHE A 101 -5.74 8.26 0.96
CA PHE A 101 -5.03 7.47 1.96
C PHE A 101 -5.98 6.76 2.91
N PHE A 102 -5.71 5.48 3.13
CA PHE A 102 -6.41 4.64 4.09
C PHE A 102 -5.42 4.10 5.12
N GLY A 103 -5.68 4.36 6.38
CA GLY A 103 -4.83 3.97 7.49
C GLY A 103 -3.65 4.91 7.72
N ASP A 104 -2.88 4.61 8.75
CA ASP A 104 -1.74 5.39 9.16
C ASP A 104 -0.53 5.11 8.26
N PRO A 105 0.34 6.10 8.01
CA PRO A 105 1.61 5.86 7.33
C PRO A 105 2.45 4.84 8.10
N ALA A 106 2.99 3.85 7.40
CA ALA A 106 3.90 2.87 7.95
C ALA A 106 5.35 3.35 7.73
N VAL A 107 5.99 3.79 8.81
CA VAL A 107 7.33 4.38 8.76
C VAL A 107 8.29 3.60 9.62
N PHE A 108 9.52 3.46 9.16
CA PHE A 108 10.64 3.01 9.98
C PHE A 108 11.89 3.88 9.73
N ALA A 109 12.75 3.97 10.74
CA ALA A 109 14.11 4.47 10.59
C ALA A 109 15.07 3.46 11.23
N ARG A 110 16.14 3.11 10.53
CA ARG A 110 17.11 2.11 10.99
C ARG A 110 18.54 2.53 10.61
N PRO A 111 19.52 2.31 11.50
CA PRO A 111 20.92 2.57 11.19
C PRO A 111 21.36 1.85 9.91
N TRP A 112 22.01 2.60 9.01
CA TRP A 112 22.48 2.08 7.74
C TRP A 112 23.68 2.91 7.22
N ASN A 113 24.79 2.25 6.90
CA ASN A 113 25.98 2.84 6.26
C ASN A 113 26.47 4.18 6.88
N GLY A 114 26.41 4.27 8.22
CA GLY A 114 26.81 5.48 8.94
C GLY A 114 25.78 6.61 8.93
N GLY A 115 24.57 6.34 8.47
CA GLY A 115 23.40 7.18 8.55
C GLY A 115 22.17 6.35 8.94
N GLU A 116 20.99 6.73 8.46
CA GLU A 116 19.74 6.02 8.68
C GLU A 116 19.05 5.75 7.35
N LEU A 117 18.54 4.52 7.20
CA LEU A 117 17.59 4.19 6.15
C LEU A 117 16.17 4.42 6.70
N VAL A 118 15.45 5.32 6.05
CA VAL A 118 14.06 5.64 6.40
C VAL A 118 13.14 5.02 5.36
N GLY A 119 12.23 4.16 5.80
CA GLY A 119 11.15 3.65 4.98
C GLY A 119 9.87 4.42 5.26
N ALA A 120 9.28 4.99 4.22
CA ALA A 120 8.02 5.72 4.29
C ALA A 120 7.00 4.99 3.42
N GLY A 121 6.11 4.24 4.07
CA GLY A 121 5.04 3.50 3.45
C GLY A 121 3.70 4.21 3.60
N TYR A 122 2.86 4.11 2.59
CA TYR A 122 1.48 4.58 2.64
C TYR A 122 0.59 3.74 1.74
N THR A 123 -0.71 3.75 2.03
CA THR A 123 -1.74 3.12 1.21
C THR A 123 -2.48 4.19 0.44
N LEU A 124 -2.45 4.09 -0.89
CA LEU A 124 -3.29 4.89 -1.77
C LEU A 124 -4.57 4.11 -2.06
N GLY A 125 -5.73 4.70 -1.76
CA GLY A 125 -7.02 4.06 -2.01
C GLY A 125 -8.06 5.06 -2.48
N TRP A 126 -8.97 4.65 -3.35
CA TRP A 126 -10.07 5.46 -3.89
C TRP A 126 -11.44 4.81 -3.72
N SER A 127 -11.45 3.59 -3.23
CA SER A 127 -12.67 2.89 -2.78
C SER A 127 -12.33 1.92 -1.65
N ASN A 128 -13.34 1.29 -1.09
CA ASN A 128 -13.13 0.27 -0.05
C ASN A 128 -12.36 -0.97 -0.53
N PHE A 129 -12.27 -1.17 -1.84
CA PHE A 129 -11.67 -2.34 -2.46
C PHE A 129 -10.42 -2.02 -3.27
N GLU A 130 -10.34 -0.79 -3.80
CA GLU A 130 -9.30 -0.37 -4.72
C GLU A 130 -8.21 0.39 -3.97
N ARG A 131 -7.12 -0.30 -3.64
CA ARG A 131 -6.00 0.23 -2.85
C ARG A 131 -4.67 -0.29 -3.37
N VAL A 132 -3.65 0.54 -3.27
CA VAL A 132 -2.27 0.20 -3.61
C VAL A 132 -1.35 0.68 -2.49
N ASN A 133 -0.48 -0.18 -2.04
CA ASN A 133 0.55 0.19 -1.09
C ASN A 133 1.81 0.65 -1.80
N VAL A 134 2.39 1.71 -1.32
CA VAL A 134 3.65 2.27 -1.82
C VAL A 134 4.64 2.38 -0.67
N LEU A 135 5.86 1.97 -0.91
CA LEU A 135 6.98 2.13 0.00
C LEU A 135 8.11 2.87 -0.70
N ALA A 136 8.54 3.98 -0.11
CA ALA A 136 9.73 4.71 -0.51
C ALA A 136 10.83 4.54 0.53
N LEU A 137 12.05 4.32 0.07
CA LEU A 137 13.23 4.33 0.92
C LEU A 137 14.03 5.62 0.71
N PHE A 138 14.46 6.19 1.81
CA PHE A 138 15.32 7.36 1.85
C PHE A 138 16.57 7.05 2.66
N ASP A 139 17.72 7.44 2.11
CA ASP A 139 19.00 7.45 2.81
C ASP A 139 19.17 8.83 3.47
N SER A 140 19.30 8.84 4.79
CA SER A 140 19.50 10.07 5.58
C SER A 140 20.87 10.01 6.22
N LYS A 141 21.79 10.84 5.71
CA LYS A 141 23.18 10.89 6.16
C LYS A 141 23.71 12.32 6.08
N ASP A 142 24.51 12.72 7.08
CA ASP A 142 25.20 14.03 7.15
C ASP A 142 24.23 15.21 6.96
N GLY A 143 23.01 15.12 7.52
CA GLY A 143 21.99 16.15 7.40
C GLY A 143 21.35 16.24 6.01
N GLN A 144 21.58 15.27 5.16
CA GLN A 144 20.96 15.17 3.83
C GLN A 144 20.11 13.90 3.72
N THR A 145 18.93 14.07 3.18
CA THR A 145 18.01 12.95 2.94
C THR A 145 17.68 12.86 1.45
N ARG A 146 17.88 11.70 0.86
CA ARG A 146 17.59 11.45 -0.56
C ARG A 146 16.80 10.18 -0.75
N ARG A 147 15.87 10.17 -1.69
CA ARG A 147 15.18 8.94 -2.09
C ARG A 147 16.13 7.99 -2.80
N VAL A 148 16.20 6.75 -2.34
CA VAL A 148 17.05 5.71 -2.90
C VAL A 148 16.28 4.58 -3.56
N ALA A 149 15.03 4.35 -3.17
CA ALA A 149 14.18 3.35 -3.81
C ALA A 149 12.69 3.68 -3.70
N LEU A 150 11.91 3.09 -4.58
CA LEU A 150 10.46 3.11 -4.58
C LEU A 150 9.94 1.75 -5.03
N THR A 151 8.96 1.23 -4.35
CA THR A 151 8.26 0.02 -4.76
C THR A 151 6.77 0.12 -4.47
N GLN A 152 5.99 -0.61 -5.25
CA GLN A 152 4.59 -0.90 -4.98
C GLN A 152 4.48 -2.34 -4.54
N PHE A 153 3.61 -2.62 -3.59
CA PHE A 153 3.30 -3.98 -3.26
C PHE A 153 1.84 -4.15 -2.84
N VAL A 154 1.35 -5.35 -3.05
CA VAL A 154 0.09 -5.81 -2.52
C VAL A 154 0.44 -6.73 -1.35
N PRO A 155 -0.06 -6.46 -0.19
CA PRO A 155 -1.45 -6.31 0.17
C PRO A 155 -1.87 -4.85 0.37
N ARG A 156 -3.16 -4.67 0.43
CA ARG A 156 -3.89 -3.44 0.20
C ARG A 156 -4.47 -2.82 1.46
N THR A 157 -3.86 -2.99 2.64
CA THR A 157 -4.44 -2.39 3.85
C THR A 157 -3.42 -1.97 4.87
N ASP A 158 -3.12 -2.85 5.82
CA ASP A 158 -2.14 -2.55 6.83
C ASP A 158 -0.74 -2.81 6.29
N MET A 159 0.18 -1.94 6.60
CA MET A 159 1.58 -2.12 6.21
C MET A 159 2.43 -2.17 7.47
N HIS A 160 3.13 -3.29 7.65
CA HIS A 160 4.03 -3.53 8.76
C HIS A 160 5.39 -3.98 8.25
N TYR A 161 6.41 -3.87 9.09
CA TYR A 161 7.75 -4.29 8.77
C TYR A 161 8.32 -5.21 9.84
N ALA A 162 9.00 -6.27 9.38
CA ALA A 162 9.83 -7.11 10.22
C ALA A 162 11.25 -7.10 9.67
N PHE A 163 12.23 -6.76 10.52
CA PHE A 163 13.62 -6.61 10.09
C PHE A 163 14.37 -7.92 10.27
N LEU A 164 15.16 -8.27 9.26
CA LEU A 164 15.98 -9.46 9.26
C LEU A 164 17.46 -9.08 9.46
N PRO A 165 18.30 -10.02 9.94
CA PRO A 165 19.75 -9.81 9.91
C PRO A 165 20.21 -9.41 8.51
N PRO A 166 21.24 -8.55 8.39
CA PRO A 166 21.83 -8.22 7.09
C PRO A 166 22.22 -9.49 6.31
N SER A 167 22.28 -9.38 4.98
CA SER A 167 22.82 -10.45 4.15
C SER A 167 24.33 -10.63 4.40
N THR A 168 24.94 -11.67 3.86
CA THR A 168 26.41 -11.84 3.89
C THR A 168 27.17 -10.73 3.17
N SER A 169 26.52 -10.07 2.20
CA SER A 169 27.04 -8.87 1.52
C SER A 169 26.78 -7.57 2.29
N GLY A 170 26.08 -7.64 3.41
CA GLY A 170 25.76 -6.48 4.24
C GLY A 170 24.47 -5.74 3.82
N ASP A 171 23.66 -6.30 2.91
CA ASP A 171 22.42 -5.65 2.45
C ASP A 171 21.43 -5.51 3.58
N PHE A 172 20.69 -4.43 3.58
CA PHE A 172 19.58 -4.22 4.49
C PHE A 172 18.37 -5.06 4.09
N ARG A 173 17.85 -5.87 5.00
CA ARG A 173 16.76 -6.79 4.70
C ARG A 173 15.56 -6.60 5.63
N PHE A 174 14.38 -6.62 5.04
CA PHE A 174 13.12 -6.54 5.80
C PHE A 174 11.97 -7.23 5.06
N ILE A 175 11.00 -7.68 5.81
CA ILE A 175 9.73 -8.16 5.28
C ILE A 175 8.72 -7.02 5.42
N ALA A 176 8.15 -6.57 4.30
CA ALA A 176 6.93 -5.78 4.31
C ALA A 176 5.75 -6.73 4.24
N TYR A 177 4.80 -6.59 5.17
CA TYR A 177 3.66 -7.48 5.27
C TYR A 177 2.41 -6.75 5.74
N GLY A 178 1.25 -7.36 5.53
CA GLY A 178 0.00 -6.83 6.01
C GLY A 178 -1.18 -7.69 5.58
N ASN A 179 -2.33 -7.41 6.17
CA ASN A 179 -3.57 -8.11 5.89
C ASN A 179 -4.40 -7.37 4.85
N ARG A 180 -4.76 -8.05 3.78
CA ARG A 180 -5.79 -7.59 2.87
C ARG A 180 -7.15 -7.82 3.51
N LEU A 181 -7.85 -6.73 3.87
CA LEU A 181 -9.23 -6.81 4.28
C LEU A 181 -10.10 -6.89 3.02
N GLY A 182 -10.57 -8.08 2.68
CA GLY A 182 -11.68 -8.28 1.78
C GLY A 182 -13.00 -8.16 2.53
N LYS A 183 -14.14 -8.27 1.86
CA LYS A 183 -15.50 -8.16 2.46
C LYS A 183 -15.73 -9.03 3.71
N SER A 184 -14.93 -10.04 3.98
CA SER A 184 -15.04 -10.92 5.14
C SER A 184 -13.79 -11.77 5.38
N GLN A 185 -12.64 -11.48 4.77
CA GLN A 185 -11.56 -12.46 4.70
C GLN A 185 -10.19 -11.79 4.80
N PRO A 186 -9.61 -11.71 6.01
CA PRO A 186 -8.24 -11.25 6.15
C PRO A 186 -7.31 -12.21 5.40
N ARG A 187 -6.43 -11.66 4.57
CA ARG A 187 -5.41 -12.40 3.82
C ARG A 187 -4.08 -11.75 4.06
N LEU A 188 -3.20 -12.46 4.73
CA LEU A 188 -1.83 -12.00 4.91
C LEU A 188 -1.05 -12.14 3.60
N SER A 189 -0.31 -11.12 3.27
CA SER A 189 0.74 -11.18 2.25
C SER A 189 2.03 -10.62 2.82
N ALA A 190 3.16 -11.16 2.40
CA ALA A 190 4.47 -10.79 2.87
C ALA A 190 5.47 -10.82 1.72
N ILE A 191 6.33 -9.80 1.64
CA ILE A 191 7.39 -9.70 0.64
C ILE A 191 8.70 -9.41 1.36
N LEU A 192 9.71 -10.24 1.12
CA LEU A 192 11.07 -10.00 1.59
C LEU A 192 11.81 -9.11 0.60
N TYR A 193 12.23 -7.97 1.08
CA TYR A 193 13.09 -7.04 0.35
C TYR A 193 14.53 -7.10 0.85
N SER A 194 15.45 -6.88 -0.09
CA SER A 194 16.86 -6.61 0.15
C SER A 194 17.25 -5.31 -0.54
N PHE A 195 17.96 -4.44 0.18
CA PHE A 195 18.48 -3.18 -0.33
C PHE A 195 20.00 -3.17 -0.20
N ASP A 196 20.71 -3.09 -1.32
CA ASP A 196 22.18 -3.13 -1.42
C ASP A 196 22.85 -1.74 -1.36
N GLY A 197 22.05 -0.68 -1.19
CA GLY A 197 22.50 0.72 -1.24
C GLY A 197 22.19 1.41 -2.57
N GLN A 198 21.83 0.66 -3.61
CA GLN A 198 21.47 1.18 -4.92
C GLN A 198 20.11 0.68 -5.39
N LYS A 199 19.82 -0.61 -5.14
CA LYS A 199 18.63 -1.29 -5.64
C LYS A 199 17.87 -1.98 -4.52
N LEU A 200 16.55 -1.81 -4.53
CA LEU A 200 15.62 -2.60 -3.74
C LEU A 200 15.15 -3.80 -4.56
N SER A 201 15.46 -5.00 -4.09
CA SER A 201 15.12 -6.26 -4.77
C SER A 201 14.10 -7.04 -3.95
N ASN A 202 13.09 -7.60 -4.63
CA ASN A 202 12.21 -8.61 -4.06
C ASN A 202 12.92 -9.96 -4.13
N LEU A 203 13.22 -10.55 -2.98
CA LEU A 203 13.89 -11.84 -2.89
C LEU A 203 12.93 -13.01 -2.71
N TRP A 204 11.76 -12.74 -2.16
CA TRP A 204 10.78 -13.76 -1.85
C TRP A 204 9.43 -13.12 -1.57
N GLU A 205 8.34 -13.82 -1.93
CA GLU A 205 7.00 -13.36 -1.60
C GLU A 205 6.06 -14.54 -1.33
N ARG A 206 5.06 -14.29 -0.48
CA ARG A 206 3.90 -15.14 -0.30
C ARG A 206 2.67 -14.27 -0.17
N ARG A 207 1.59 -14.65 -0.85
CA ARG A 207 0.37 -13.86 -0.93
C ARG A 207 -0.84 -14.70 -0.57
N ASP A 208 -1.90 -14.01 -0.20
CA ASP A 208 -3.24 -14.56 0.00
C ASP A 208 -3.30 -15.74 1.00
N LEU A 209 -2.57 -15.62 2.10
CA LEU A 209 -2.64 -16.54 3.23
C LEU A 209 -3.87 -16.18 4.08
N TYR A 210 -4.94 -16.97 3.99
CA TYR A 210 -6.21 -16.69 4.66
C TYR A 210 -6.06 -16.81 6.17
N ASP A 211 -6.60 -15.82 6.89
CA ASP A 211 -6.47 -15.68 8.35
C ASP A 211 -5.01 -15.80 8.83
N GLY A 212 -4.09 -15.39 7.96
CA GLY A 212 -2.66 -15.63 8.10
C GLY A 212 -2.04 -14.84 9.26
N LYS A 213 -1.11 -15.48 9.93
CA LYS A 213 -0.23 -14.89 10.96
C LYS A 213 1.22 -15.12 10.57
N MET A 214 2.09 -14.20 10.96
CA MET A 214 3.53 -14.30 10.73
C MET A 214 4.29 -14.03 12.02
N GLU A 215 5.23 -14.89 12.31
CA GLU A 215 6.21 -14.71 13.38
C GLU A 215 7.62 -14.66 12.79
N VAL A 216 8.42 -13.71 13.26
CA VAL A 216 9.80 -13.54 12.80
C VAL A 216 10.75 -13.65 13.99
N SER A 217 11.72 -14.52 13.86
CA SER A 217 12.84 -14.67 14.77
C SER A 217 14.17 -14.38 14.05
N PRO A 218 15.31 -14.29 14.74
CA PRO A 218 16.59 -14.03 14.06
C PRO A 218 17.00 -15.07 13.01
N THR A 219 16.46 -16.30 13.08
CA THR A 219 16.85 -17.42 12.20
C THR A 219 15.73 -17.98 11.34
N LYS A 220 14.48 -17.66 11.71
CA LYS A 220 13.30 -18.27 11.10
C LYS A 220 12.17 -17.26 10.90
N VAL A 221 11.37 -17.52 9.87
CA VAL A 221 10.05 -16.91 9.70
C VAL A 221 9.03 -18.05 9.65
N ILE A 222 7.97 -17.92 10.43
CA ILE A 222 6.89 -18.91 10.51
C ILE A 222 5.60 -18.25 10.06
N PHE A 223 4.89 -18.90 9.16
CA PHE A 223 3.55 -18.52 8.73
C PHE A 223 2.56 -19.56 9.20
N GLN A 224 1.46 -19.12 9.81
CA GLN A 224 0.30 -19.94 10.09
C GLN A 224 -0.88 -19.39 9.28
N TYR A 225 -1.59 -20.25 8.57
CA TYR A 225 -2.62 -19.82 7.63
C TYR A 225 -3.59 -20.94 7.28
N LEU A 226 -4.69 -20.54 6.68
CA LEU A 226 -5.61 -21.44 5.98
C LEU A 226 -5.47 -21.26 4.48
N THR A 227 -5.75 -22.28 3.71
CA THR A 227 -5.93 -22.15 2.27
C THR A 227 -7.27 -21.48 1.96
N GLU A 228 -7.42 -20.93 0.77
CA GLU A 228 -8.69 -20.35 0.33
C GLU A 228 -9.85 -21.33 0.46
N ARG A 229 -9.62 -22.58 0.06
CA ARG A 229 -10.62 -23.64 0.14
C ARG A 229 -11.06 -23.89 1.58
N GLU A 230 -10.13 -24.05 2.51
CA GLU A 230 -10.42 -24.33 3.91
C GLU A 230 -11.17 -23.17 4.56
N TYR A 231 -10.75 -21.94 4.28
CA TYR A 231 -11.41 -20.77 4.81
C TYR A 231 -12.84 -20.61 4.27
N ILE A 232 -13.04 -20.73 2.95
CA ILE A 232 -14.35 -20.51 2.33
C ILE A 232 -15.28 -21.70 2.57
N GLN A 233 -14.80 -22.93 2.40
CA GLN A 233 -15.66 -24.11 2.46
C GLN A 233 -15.85 -24.64 3.87
N ASP A 234 -14.84 -24.58 4.71
CA ASP A 234 -14.89 -25.19 6.03
C ASP A 234 -15.25 -24.16 7.10
N VAL A 235 -14.51 -23.07 7.23
CA VAL A 235 -14.79 -22.06 8.29
C VAL A 235 -16.15 -21.41 8.10
N GLN A 236 -16.55 -21.06 6.88
CA GLN A 236 -17.85 -20.47 6.63
C GLN A 236 -19.02 -21.45 6.88
N GLN A 237 -18.74 -22.75 6.88
CA GLN A 237 -19.69 -23.81 7.26
C GLN A 237 -19.60 -24.16 8.76
N GLY A 238 -18.83 -23.43 9.55
CA GLY A 238 -18.64 -23.68 10.97
C GLY A 238 -17.75 -24.87 11.31
N LYS A 239 -16.96 -25.34 10.35
CA LYS A 239 -15.94 -26.35 10.59
C LYS A 239 -14.64 -25.70 11.07
N LEU A 240 -13.81 -26.48 11.75
CA LEU A 240 -12.51 -26.06 12.26
C LEU A 240 -11.40 -26.83 11.52
N PRO A 241 -10.97 -26.35 10.32
CA PRO A 241 -9.92 -27.02 9.57
C PRO A 241 -8.57 -26.89 10.31
N PRO A 242 -7.65 -27.83 10.09
CA PRO A 242 -6.29 -27.70 10.59
C PRO A 242 -5.60 -26.49 9.98
N TRP A 243 -4.72 -25.85 10.75
CA TRP A 243 -3.86 -24.79 10.25
C TRP A 243 -2.66 -25.33 9.49
N HIS A 244 -2.30 -24.68 8.41
CA HIS A 244 -0.99 -24.85 7.80
C HIS A 244 0.04 -24.05 8.61
N GLU A 245 1.15 -24.67 8.97
CA GLU A 245 2.32 -24.01 9.51
C GLU A 245 3.49 -24.22 8.56
N ALA A 246 3.99 -23.13 7.97
CA ALA A 246 5.17 -23.15 7.10
C ALA A 246 6.32 -22.40 7.78
N ALA A 247 7.40 -23.11 8.08
CA ALA A 247 8.60 -22.55 8.67
C ALA A 247 9.69 -22.39 7.61
N TYR A 248 10.27 -21.20 7.56
CA TYR A 248 11.35 -20.82 6.64
C TYR A 248 12.62 -20.48 7.39
N LYS A 249 13.75 -20.98 6.92
CA LYS A 249 15.07 -20.53 7.36
C LYS A 249 15.44 -19.23 6.64
N ILE A 250 15.95 -18.27 7.40
CA ILE A 250 16.53 -17.05 6.84
C ILE A 250 17.91 -17.40 6.30
N THR A 251 18.13 -17.18 5.01
CA THR A 251 19.41 -17.42 4.33
C THR A 251 19.96 -16.12 3.73
N GLY A 252 21.20 -16.14 3.24
CA GLY A 252 21.77 -14.98 2.52
C GLY A 252 20.99 -14.59 1.26
N GLN A 253 20.29 -15.55 0.64
CA GLN A 253 19.57 -15.36 -0.62
C GLN A 253 18.06 -15.17 -0.46
N GLY A 254 17.53 -15.26 0.76
CA GLY A 254 16.09 -15.11 1.01
C GLY A 254 15.56 -16.05 2.08
N LEU A 255 14.35 -16.57 1.88
CA LEU A 255 13.71 -17.54 2.75
C LEU A 255 13.69 -18.92 2.08
N THR A 256 14.20 -19.93 2.77
CA THR A 256 14.16 -21.32 2.31
C THR A 256 13.21 -22.11 3.17
N LEU A 257 12.23 -22.77 2.57
CA LEU A 257 11.26 -23.61 3.29
C LEU A 257 11.99 -24.76 4.02
N LEU A 258 11.75 -24.88 5.31
CA LEU A 258 12.22 -25.98 6.15
C LEU A 258 11.17 -27.06 6.30
N THR A 259 9.97 -26.64 6.70
CA THR A 259 8.85 -27.56 6.95
C THR A 259 7.54 -26.87 6.58
N GLU A 260 6.59 -27.65 6.09
CA GLU A 260 5.20 -27.27 5.99
C GLU A 260 4.36 -28.42 6.52
N GLN A 261 3.53 -28.16 7.53
CA GLN A 261 2.78 -29.20 8.23
C GLN A 261 1.38 -28.72 8.59
N LEU A 262 0.49 -29.66 8.80
CA LEU A 262 -0.85 -29.37 9.34
C LEU A 262 -0.80 -29.43 10.88
N MET A 263 -1.28 -28.38 11.49
CA MET A 263 -1.41 -28.26 12.93
C MET A 263 -2.88 -28.37 13.32
N PRO A 264 -3.20 -29.07 14.44
CA PRO A 264 -4.57 -29.08 14.95
C PRO A 264 -5.09 -27.66 15.15
N TYR A 265 -6.35 -27.45 14.87
CA TYR A 265 -6.98 -26.16 15.20
C TYR A 265 -6.81 -25.85 16.69
N GLN A 266 -6.08 -24.81 16.99
CA GLN A 266 -5.98 -24.28 18.35
C GLN A 266 -7.00 -23.14 18.44
N SER A 267 -8.09 -23.37 19.18
CA SER A 267 -8.94 -22.26 19.58
C SER A 267 -8.08 -21.30 20.38
N THR A 268 -7.84 -20.10 19.85
CA THR A 268 -7.23 -19.02 20.66
C THR A 268 -8.14 -18.76 21.86
N PRO A 269 -7.61 -18.77 23.08
CA PRO A 269 -8.42 -18.53 24.28
C PRO A 269 -9.05 -17.14 24.28
#